data_203aeb02a984830f2e6568a1b504a854
#
_entry.id   203aeb02a984830f2e6568a1b504a854
#
_cell.length_a   1.000
_cell.length_b   1.000
_cell.length_c   1.000
_cell.angle_alpha   90.00
_cell.angle_beta   90.00
_cell.angle_gamma   90.00
#
_symmetry.space_group_name_H-M   'P 1'
#
loop_
_entity.id
_entity.type
_entity.pdbx_description
1 polymer ?
#
loop_
_entity_poly.entity_id
_entity_poly.type
_entity_poly.pdbx_seq_one_letter_code
_entity_poly.pdbx_strand_id
1 'polypeptide(L)'
;MSPRWKRCSLLCAPSDFPIKGLIETSFIDWKSHLASVLFSGGCNFRCPFCHNADLVLRPDSLNDVPFDHILGRLRKFRKWVKRVVLTGGEPTLHEGLARTAEILKEHGAMVKLDTNGSRPDVVKALVRAGLVDYIAMDVKGPLGAYERWCGCHVDEGKIRESIDFILEGRIDYEFRMTLVPFLHRERDAYQTALEIKPARRFFVQEFVPRNTLDERYERVRPFSPEKMRNIRERVASILDNAPVRRRIHE
;
A
#
# COMPACT_ATOMS: atom_id res chain seq x y z
N MET A 1 -21.61 -12.35 -15.07
CA MET A 1 -22.28 -12.02 -13.80
C MET A 1 -21.77 -10.65 -13.37
N SER A 2 -22.61 -9.62 -13.41
CA SER A 2 -22.23 -8.28 -12.93
C SER A 2 -22.13 -8.31 -11.40
N PRO A 3 -21.16 -7.64 -10.80
CA PRO A 3 -21.00 -7.63 -9.35
C PRO A 3 -22.25 -7.04 -8.67
N ARG A 4 -22.66 -7.66 -7.59
CA ARG A 4 -23.92 -7.41 -6.83
C ARG A 4 -24.03 -6.04 -6.14
N TRP A 5 -23.03 -5.17 -6.26
CA TRP A 5 -22.95 -3.88 -5.56
C TRP A 5 -23.55 -2.67 -6.32
N LYS A 6 -24.18 -2.88 -7.48
CA LYS A 6 -24.94 -1.84 -8.19
C LYS A 6 -26.34 -1.70 -7.57
N ARG A 7 -26.47 -0.92 -6.55
CA ARG A 7 -27.61 -0.13 -6.03
C ARG A 7 -27.64 -0.17 -4.49
N CYS A 8 -26.89 0.73 -3.88
CA CYS A 8 -27.29 1.25 -2.57
C CYS A 8 -27.32 2.78 -2.68
N SER A 9 -28.39 3.36 -2.19
CA SER A 9 -28.72 4.79 -2.28
C SER A 9 -27.63 5.67 -1.66
N LEU A 10 -27.46 6.85 -2.21
CA LEU A 10 -26.48 7.92 -1.99
C LEU A 10 -26.24 8.40 -0.53
N LEU A 11 -26.70 7.72 0.50
CA LEU A 11 -26.72 8.22 1.89
C LEU A 11 -26.20 7.24 2.96
N CYS A 12 -25.69 6.05 2.61
CA CYS A 12 -25.09 5.17 3.63
C CYS A 12 -23.57 5.35 3.65
N ALA A 13 -23.05 5.79 4.81
CA ALA A 13 -21.63 5.64 5.13
C ALA A 13 -21.20 4.19 4.93
N PRO A 14 -19.96 3.92 4.45
CA PRO A 14 -19.48 2.55 4.32
C PRO A 14 -19.35 1.93 5.71
N SER A 15 -20.34 1.10 6.12
CA SER A 15 -20.38 0.48 7.45
C SER A 15 -19.23 -0.50 7.68
N ASP A 16 -18.62 -1.01 6.60
CA ASP A 16 -17.69 -2.13 6.65
C ASP A 16 -16.26 -1.75 6.23
N PHE A 17 -15.90 -0.46 6.37
CA PHE A 17 -14.53 0.05 6.21
C PHE A 17 -14.16 0.89 7.43
N PRO A 18 -13.60 0.28 8.51
CA PRO A 18 -13.29 0.97 9.75
C PRO A 18 -12.09 1.90 9.55
N ILE A 19 -12.32 3.20 9.55
CA ILE A 19 -11.25 4.21 9.48
C ILE A 19 -10.86 4.58 10.91
N LYS A 20 -9.64 4.21 11.29
CA LYS A 20 -9.08 4.41 12.64
C LYS A 20 -8.20 5.64 12.75
N GLY A 21 -7.88 6.30 11.62
CA GLY A 21 -7.06 7.50 11.63
C GLY A 21 -7.22 8.33 10.37
N LEU A 22 -7.01 9.65 10.52
CA LEU A 22 -7.03 10.62 9.43
C LEU A 22 -5.83 11.57 9.58
N ILE A 23 -5.00 11.64 8.54
CA ILE A 23 -4.09 12.77 8.32
C ILE A 23 -4.73 13.66 7.27
N GLU A 24 -5.09 14.88 7.65
CA GLU A 24 -5.81 15.79 6.76
C GLU A 24 -4.95 16.22 5.57
N THR A 25 -3.63 16.39 5.78
CA THR A 25 -2.69 16.82 4.74
C THR A 25 -1.33 16.19 4.97
N SER A 26 -0.89 15.41 4.01
CA SER A 26 0.44 14.81 3.94
C SER A 26 1.17 15.24 2.67
N PHE A 27 2.49 15.44 2.79
CA PHE A 27 3.40 15.74 1.68
C PHE A 27 4.22 14.52 1.22
N ILE A 28 4.13 13.41 1.95
CA ILE A 28 5.00 12.24 1.75
C ILE A 28 4.26 11.03 1.19
N ASP A 29 2.95 10.91 1.45
CA ASP A 29 2.19 9.70 1.13
C ASP A 29 1.79 9.59 -0.35
N TRP A 30 1.85 10.70 -1.08
CA TRP A 30 1.68 10.70 -2.54
C TRP A 30 2.74 11.61 -3.17
N LYS A 31 3.76 10.99 -3.75
CA LYS A 31 4.94 11.72 -4.27
C LYS A 31 4.56 12.95 -5.09
N SER A 32 5.15 14.10 -4.75
CA SER A 32 4.94 15.40 -5.38
C SER A 32 3.53 15.99 -5.27
N HIS A 33 2.69 15.45 -4.40
CA HIS A 33 1.31 15.90 -4.24
C HIS A 33 0.86 15.95 -2.79
N LEU A 34 -0.01 16.91 -2.49
CA LEU A 34 -0.75 16.92 -1.23
C LEU A 34 -1.83 15.85 -1.25
N ALA A 35 -1.91 15.06 -0.19
CA ALA A 35 -2.92 14.03 -0.03
C ALA A 35 -3.46 14.00 1.41
N SER A 36 -4.73 13.64 1.57
CA SER A 36 -5.25 13.16 2.85
C SER A 36 -5.01 11.67 2.98
N VAL A 37 -4.78 11.18 4.18
CA VAL A 37 -4.47 9.76 4.43
C VAL A 37 -5.50 9.17 5.38
N LEU A 38 -6.17 8.10 4.98
CA LEU A 38 -7.14 7.36 5.76
C LEU A 38 -6.53 6.00 6.15
N PHE A 39 -6.51 5.73 7.45
CA PHE A 39 -5.94 4.51 7.99
C PHE A 39 -7.03 3.53 8.39
N SER A 40 -7.10 2.37 7.71
CA SER A 40 -7.98 1.27 8.11
C SER A 40 -7.38 0.45 9.26
N GLY A 41 -8.25 -0.12 10.10
CA GLY A 41 -7.85 -1.08 11.12
C GLY A 41 -7.70 -2.49 10.56
N GLY A 42 -6.92 -3.34 11.23
CA GLY A 42 -6.73 -4.75 10.88
C GLY A 42 -5.73 -4.98 9.74
N CYS A 43 -4.99 -6.07 9.86
CA CYS A 43 -4.06 -6.54 8.83
C CYS A 43 -3.94 -8.05 8.94
N ASN A 44 -3.78 -8.74 7.82
CA ASN A 44 -3.50 -10.17 7.78
C ASN A 44 -2.00 -10.51 7.89
N PHE A 45 -1.11 -9.51 7.89
CA PHE A 45 0.31 -9.70 8.15
C PHE A 45 0.67 -9.31 9.59
N ARG A 46 1.80 -9.84 10.07
CA ARG A 46 2.38 -9.57 11.39
C ARG A 46 3.85 -9.17 11.26
N CYS A 47 4.15 -8.33 10.26
CA CYS A 47 5.52 -7.87 10.00
C CYS A 47 6.12 -7.30 11.29
N PRO A 48 7.24 -7.81 11.79
CA PRO A 48 7.77 -7.42 13.10
C PRO A 48 8.19 -5.95 13.17
N PHE A 49 8.51 -5.37 12.02
CA PHE A 49 8.92 -3.96 11.85
C PHE A 49 7.76 -3.01 11.51
N CYS A 50 6.51 -3.47 11.60
CA CYS A 50 5.34 -2.67 11.24
C CYS A 50 5.17 -1.49 12.20
N HIS A 51 5.09 -0.25 11.68
CA HIS A 51 4.90 0.98 12.47
C HIS A 51 3.44 1.19 12.91
N ASN A 52 2.50 0.44 12.35
CA ASN A 52 1.08 0.53 12.63
C ASN A 52 0.64 -0.56 13.63
N ALA A 53 1.44 -0.82 14.66
CA ALA A 53 1.22 -1.92 15.60
C ALA A 53 -0.21 -1.93 16.18
N ASP A 54 -0.72 -0.80 16.63
CA ASP A 54 -2.07 -0.69 17.20
C ASP A 54 -3.17 -0.97 16.17
N LEU A 55 -3.02 -0.48 14.94
CA LEU A 55 -3.94 -0.79 13.84
C LEU A 55 -3.98 -2.28 13.50
N VAL A 56 -2.85 -2.98 13.67
CA VAL A 56 -2.71 -4.41 13.33
C VAL A 56 -3.14 -5.32 14.48
N LEU A 57 -2.73 -5.00 15.71
CA LEU A 57 -2.92 -5.89 16.88
C LEU A 57 -4.21 -5.61 17.65
N ARG A 58 -4.63 -4.35 17.70
CA ARG A 58 -5.73 -3.89 18.56
C ARG A 58 -6.65 -2.90 17.85
N PRO A 59 -7.10 -3.18 16.60
CA PRO A 59 -7.94 -2.24 15.85
C PRO A 59 -9.22 -1.88 16.59
N ASP A 60 -9.79 -2.82 17.35
CA ASP A 60 -11.06 -2.61 18.09
C ASP A 60 -10.89 -1.70 19.31
N SER A 61 -9.67 -1.50 19.80
CA SER A 61 -9.39 -0.55 20.88
C SER A 61 -9.29 0.90 20.39
N LEU A 62 -9.22 1.11 19.08
CA LEU A 62 -9.13 2.42 18.46
C LEU A 62 -10.52 2.91 18.04
N ASN A 63 -10.80 4.18 18.32
CA ASN A 63 -12.06 4.79 17.90
C ASN A 63 -12.13 4.91 16.37
N ASP A 64 -13.31 4.69 15.81
CA ASP A 64 -13.58 4.98 14.40
C ASP A 64 -13.65 6.49 14.18
N VAL A 65 -13.06 6.94 13.08
CA VAL A 65 -13.25 8.31 12.59
C VAL A 65 -14.53 8.33 11.77
N PRO A 66 -15.57 9.09 12.19
CA PRO A 66 -16.84 9.13 11.46
C PRO A 66 -16.64 9.57 10.01
N PHE A 67 -17.21 8.83 9.07
CA PHE A 67 -17.01 9.10 7.64
C PHE A 67 -17.52 10.48 7.21
N ASP A 68 -18.62 10.95 7.80
CA ASP A 68 -19.13 12.30 7.54
C ASP A 68 -18.15 13.39 7.99
N HIS A 69 -17.43 13.16 9.10
CA HIS A 69 -16.34 14.05 9.52
C HIS A 69 -15.25 14.11 8.45
N ILE A 70 -14.84 12.95 7.93
CA ILE A 70 -13.83 12.86 6.85
C ILE A 70 -14.29 13.63 5.62
N LEU A 71 -15.52 13.39 5.15
CA LEU A 71 -16.07 14.12 4.00
C LEU A 71 -16.16 15.63 4.23
N GLY A 72 -16.52 16.04 5.45
CA GLY A 72 -16.51 17.44 5.85
C GLY A 72 -15.12 18.08 5.74
N ARG A 73 -14.08 17.37 6.20
CA ARG A 73 -12.67 17.82 6.11
C ARG A 73 -12.20 17.86 4.66
N LEU A 74 -12.46 16.84 3.87
CA LEU A 74 -12.09 16.79 2.45
C LEU A 74 -12.75 17.93 1.67
N ARG A 75 -14.04 18.22 1.89
CA ARG A 75 -14.74 19.37 1.27
C ARG A 75 -14.08 20.70 1.64
N LYS A 76 -13.69 20.88 2.90
CA LYS A 76 -13.03 22.12 3.37
C LYS A 76 -11.71 22.36 2.63
N PHE A 77 -10.93 21.33 2.38
CA PHE A 77 -9.61 21.42 1.77
C PHE A 77 -9.58 21.09 0.27
N ARG A 78 -10.72 20.82 -0.39
CA ARG A 78 -10.80 20.37 -1.79
C ARG A 78 -10.07 21.25 -2.82
N LYS A 79 -9.85 22.53 -2.51
CA LYS A 79 -9.09 23.43 -3.40
C LYS A 79 -7.60 23.07 -3.44
N TRP A 80 -7.07 22.47 -2.37
CA TRP A 80 -5.64 22.20 -2.18
C TRP A 80 -5.35 20.70 -2.20
N VAL A 81 -6.20 19.90 -1.55
CA VAL A 81 -6.04 18.45 -1.41
C VAL A 81 -7.13 17.76 -2.24
N LYS A 82 -6.71 17.20 -3.37
CA LYS A 82 -7.60 16.45 -4.30
C LYS A 82 -7.26 14.96 -4.31
N ARG A 83 -6.42 14.50 -3.41
CA ARG A 83 -5.92 13.14 -3.38
C ARG A 83 -6.15 12.53 -2.01
N VAL A 84 -6.57 11.27 -2.01
CA VAL A 84 -6.80 10.51 -0.79
C VAL A 84 -6.05 9.19 -0.89
N VAL A 85 -5.28 8.87 0.14
CA VAL A 85 -4.58 7.59 0.27
C VAL A 85 -5.38 6.72 1.23
N LEU A 86 -5.75 5.53 0.79
CA LEU A 86 -6.34 4.47 1.60
C LEU A 86 -5.21 3.52 2.01
N THR A 87 -4.90 3.48 3.30
CA THR A 87 -3.77 2.75 3.90
C THR A 87 -4.15 2.23 5.30
N GLY A 88 -3.18 1.95 6.16
CA GLY A 88 -3.38 1.60 7.57
C GLY A 88 -2.84 0.23 7.92
N GLY A 89 -3.71 -0.73 8.25
CA GLY A 89 -3.40 -2.15 8.27
C GLY A 89 -3.33 -2.70 6.84
N GLU A 90 -4.35 -3.44 6.42
CA GLU A 90 -4.52 -3.84 5.01
C GLU A 90 -5.93 -3.47 4.54
N PRO A 91 -6.09 -2.42 3.74
CA PRO A 91 -7.41 -1.94 3.29
C PRO A 91 -8.21 -2.99 2.50
N THR A 92 -7.54 -3.86 1.74
CA THR A 92 -8.20 -4.87 0.88
C THR A 92 -8.91 -5.99 1.64
N LEU A 93 -8.79 -6.03 2.96
CA LEU A 93 -9.53 -6.98 3.81
C LEU A 93 -10.99 -6.59 4.04
N HIS A 94 -11.33 -5.32 3.81
CA HIS A 94 -12.63 -4.77 4.17
C HIS A 94 -13.57 -4.72 2.97
N GLU A 95 -14.79 -5.25 3.13
CA GLU A 95 -15.82 -5.25 2.08
C GLU A 95 -16.25 -3.84 1.69
N GLY A 96 -16.24 -2.90 2.63
CA GLY A 96 -16.59 -1.50 2.41
C GLY A 96 -15.57 -0.67 1.63
N LEU A 97 -14.37 -1.22 1.31
CA LEU A 97 -13.30 -0.49 0.61
C LEU A 97 -13.76 0.07 -0.75
N ALA A 98 -14.44 -0.75 -1.56
CA ALA A 98 -14.91 -0.34 -2.89
C ALA A 98 -15.91 0.82 -2.79
N ARG A 99 -16.85 0.74 -1.84
CA ARG A 99 -17.84 1.82 -1.61
C ARG A 99 -17.19 3.08 -1.10
N THR A 100 -16.21 2.96 -0.19
CA THR A 100 -15.42 4.10 0.29
C THR A 100 -14.73 4.81 -0.87
N ALA A 101 -14.03 4.05 -1.73
CA ALA A 101 -13.34 4.61 -2.89
C ALA A 101 -14.32 5.28 -3.86
N GLU A 102 -15.49 4.66 -4.11
CA GLU A 102 -16.55 5.22 -4.95
C GLU A 102 -17.04 6.58 -4.42
N ILE A 103 -17.36 6.69 -3.14
CA ILE A 103 -17.80 7.95 -2.52
C ILE A 103 -16.70 9.02 -2.63
N LEU A 104 -15.45 8.66 -2.40
CA LEU A 104 -14.33 9.60 -2.55
C LEU A 104 -14.21 10.11 -4.00
N LYS A 105 -14.38 9.24 -4.99
CA LYS A 105 -14.40 9.59 -6.42
C LYS A 105 -15.58 10.49 -6.77
N GLU A 106 -16.78 10.23 -6.25
CA GLU A 106 -17.98 11.08 -6.39
C GLU A 106 -17.72 12.49 -5.84
N HIS A 107 -16.89 12.62 -4.81
CA HIS A 107 -16.45 13.91 -4.26
C HIS A 107 -15.28 14.55 -5.02
N GLY A 108 -14.88 13.98 -6.16
CA GLY A 108 -13.83 14.49 -7.04
C GLY A 108 -12.40 14.23 -6.56
N ALA A 109 -12.21 13.26 -5.65
CA ALA A 109 -10.89 12.87 -5.20
C ALA A 109 -10.24 11.86 -6.18
N MET A 110 -8.93 11.95 -6.33
CA MET A 110 -8.10 10.85 -6.83
C MET A 110 -7.77 9.93 -5.66
N VAL A 111 -7.85 8.62 -5.87
CA VAL A 111 -7.68 7.60 -4.83
C VAL A 111 -6.41 6.81 -5.07
N LYS A 112 -5.54 6.76 -4.06
CA LYS A 112 -4.39 5.86 -3.99
C LYS A 112 -4.70 4.74 -3.02
N LEU A 113 -4.38 3.52 -3.41
CA LEU A 113 -4.42 2.35 -2.54
C LEU A 113 -2.99 1.95 -2.16
N ASP A 114 -2.72 1.91 -0.86
CA ASP A 114 -1.53 1.24 -0.31
C ASP A 114 -1.94 -0.16 0.13
N THR A 115 -1.25 -1.20 -0.34
CA THR A 115 -1.62 -2.60 -0.08
C THR A 115 -0.40 -3.50 0.06
N ASN A 116 -0.54 -4.58 0.81
CA ASN A 116 0.44 -5.65 0.91
C ASN A 116 0.33 -6.68 -0.24
N GLY A 117 -0.67 -6.55 -1.10
CA GLY A 117 -0.86 -7.38 -2.28
C GLY A 117 -1.44 -8.78 -2.02
N SER A 118 -1.86 -9.10 -0.80
CA SER A 118 -2.39 -10.44 -0.46
C SER A 118 -3.78 -10.74 -1.04
N ARG A 119 -4.47 -9.74 -1.58
CA ARG A 119 -5.82 -9.85 -2.14
C ARG A 119 -5.85 -9.36 -3.61
N PRO A 120 -5.25 -10.12 -4.54
CA PRO A 120 -5.22 -9.77 -5.97
C PRO A 120 -6.61 -9.62 -6.58
N ASP A 121 -7.57 -10.39 -6.11
CA ASP A 121 -8.98 -10.32 -6.50
C ASP A 121 -9.58 -8.93 -6.26
N VAL A 122 -9.35 -8.35 -5.07
CA VAL A 122 -9.83 -7.02 -4.68
C VAL A 122 -9.09 -5.93 -5.46
N VAL A 123 -7.75 -6.02 -5.54
CA VAL A 123 -6.93 -5.07 -6.30
C VAL A 123 -7.39 -4.99 -7.76
N LYS A 124 -7.57 -6.14 -8.41
CA LYS A 124 -8.07 -6.23 -9.79
C LYS A 124 -9.47 -5.63 -9.95
N ALA A 125 -10.36 -5.91 -9.01
CA ALA A 125 -11.73 -5.39 -9.04
C ALA A 125 -11.75 -3.86 -8.95
N LEU A 126 -10.99 -3.26 -8.02
CA LEU A 126 -10.89 -1.81 -7.85
C LEU A 126 -10.33 -1.10 -9.08
N VAL A 127 -9.26 -1.64 -9.67
CA VAL A 127 -8.67 -1.08 -10.89
C VAL A 127 -9.62 -1.18 -12.08
N ARG A 128 -10.24 -2.34 -12.30
CA ARG A 128 -11.21 -2.54 -13.41
C ARG A 128 -12.45 -1.65 -13.28
N ALA A 129 -12.85 -1.34 -12.06
CA ALA A 129 -13.97 -0.44 -11.78
C ALA A 129 -13.59 1.06 -11.84
N GLY A 130 -12.32 1.41 -12.03
CA GLY A 130 -11.84 2.79 -12.03
C GLY A 130 -11.93 3.49 -10.67
N LEU A 131 -11.98 2.72 -9.58
CA LEU A 131 -12.14 3.22 -8.22
C LEU A 131 -10.82 3.68 -7.58
N VAL A 132 -9.69 3.29 -8.16
CA VAL A 132 -8.35 3.74 -7.74
C VAL A 132 -7.60 4.31 -8.93
N ASP A 133 -6.77 5.32 -8.67
CA ASP A 133 -5.97 6.04 -9.68
C ASP A 133 -4.47 5.70 -9.54
N TYR A 134 -4.06 5.16 -8.40
CA TYR A 134 -2.68 4.83 -8.10
C TYR A 134 -2.60 3.66 -7.11
N ILE A 135 -1.63 2.77 -7.30
CA ILE A 135 -1.35 1.68 -6.36
C ILE A 135 0.09 1.80 -5.84
N ALA A 136 0.26 1.73 -4.52
CA ALA A 136 1.55 1.44 -3.91
C ALA A 136 1.48 0.06 -3.26
N MET A 137 2.22 -0.89 -3.80
CA MET A 137 2.30 -2.23 -3.25
C MET A 137 3.58 -2.42 -2.45
N ASP A 138 3.43 -2.80 -1.19
CA ASP A 138 4.55 -3.16 -0.34
C ASP A 138 4.97 -4.61 -0.58
N VAL A 139 6.11 -4.82 -1.23
CA VAL A 139 6.76 -6.12 -1.35
C VAL A 139 7.70 -6.29 -0.16
N LYS A 140 7.43 -7.28 0.68
CA LYS A 140 8.12 -7.39 1.97
C LYS A 140 9.51 -8.02 1.88
N GLY A 141 9.81 -8.72 0.78
CA GLY A 141 11.08 -9.35 0.46
C GLY A 141 10.93 -10.27 -0.74
N PRO A 142 11.99 -11.01 -1.12
CA PRO A 142 11.92 -11.99 -2.20
C PRO A 142 10.90 -13.09 -1.90
N LEU A 143 10.28 -13.62 -2.95
CA LEU A 143 9.43 -14.79 -2.86
C LEU A 143 10.26 -16.05 -2.50
N GLY A 144 9.58 -17.10 -2.02
CA GLY A 144 10.21 -18.35 -1.56
C GLY A 144 10.51 -18.38 -0.06
N ALA A 145 10.35 -17.24 0.67
CA ALA A 145 10.50 -17.16 2.11
C ALA A 145 9.66 -16.01 2.70
N TYR A 146 8.51 -15.71 2.09
CA TYR A 146 7.73 -14.50 2.38
C TYR A 146 7.21 -14.43 3.81
N GLU A 147 6.90 -15.61 4.41
CA GLU A 147 6.50 -15.72 5.81
C GLU A 147 7.53 -15.12 6.79
N ARG A 148 8.81 -15.22 6.45
CA ARG A 148 9.89 -14.62 7.24
C ARG A 148 9.75 -13.11 7.37
N TRP A 149 9.30 -12.47 6.29
CA TRP A 149 9.16 -11.02 6.23
C TRP A 149 7.85 -10.53 6.86
N CYS A 150 6.81 -11.34 6.71
CA CYS A 150 5.45 -11.02 7.13
C CYS A 150 5.10 -11.48 8.54
N GLY A 151 5.91 -12.35 9.15
CA GLY A 151 5.68 -12.89 10.49
C GLY A 151 4.44 -13.79 10.60
N CYS A 152 3.92 -14.29 9.48
CA CYS A 152 2.75 -15.18 9.40
C CYS A 152 2.76 -15.96 8.09
N HIS A 153 1.91 -16.98 8.00
CA HIS A 153 1.70 -17.72 6.75
C HIS A 153 1.12 -16.82 5.64
N VAL A 154 1.68 -16.91 4.44
CA VAL A 154 1.29 -16.10 3.27
C VAL A 154 1.23 -16.97 2.03
N ASP A 155 0.13 -16.88 1.29
CA ASP A 155 0.02 -17.44 -0.05
C ASP A 155 0.85 -16.58 -1.04
N GLU A 156 2.08 -17.02 -1.30
CA GLU A 156 3.00 -16.30 -2.19
C GLU A 156 2.50 -16.26 -3.63
N GLY A 157 1.64 -17.21 -4.05
CA GLY A 157 0.99 -17.19 -5.36
C GLY A 157 0.11 -15.95 -5.53
N LYS A 158 -0.62 -15.55 -4.48
CA LYS A 158 -1.42 -14.31 -4.49
C LYS A 158 -0.55 -13.05 -4.56
N ILE A 159 0.58 -13.06 -3.86
CA ILE A 159 1.53 -11.94 -3.94
C ILE A 159 2.06 -11.81 -5.38
N ARG A 160 2.49 -12.93 -5.98
CA ARG A 160 2.94 -12.96 -7.38
C ARG A 160 1.85 -12.47 -8.33
N GLU A 161 0.61 -12.94 -8.16
CA GLU A 161 -0.53 -12.53 -8.97
C GLU A 161 -0.81 -11.02 -8.89
N SER A 162 -0.67 -10.42 -7.72
CA SER A 162 -0.77 -8.97 -7.53
C SER A 162 0.36 -8.22 -8.22
N ILE A 163 1.60 -8.68 -8.07
CA ILE A 163 2.77 -8.11 -8.75
C ILE A 163 2.57 -8.14 -10.27
N ASP A 164 2.23 -9.30 -10.83
CA ASP A 164 2.08 -9.48 -12.28
C ASP A 164 0.98 -8.57 -12.84
N PHE A 165 -0.17 -8.48 -12.16
CA PHE A 165 -1.26 -7.58 -12.55
C PHE A 165 -0.87 -6.11 -12.51
N ILE A 166 -0.16 -5.67 -11.49
CA ILE A 166 0.30 -4.27 -11.37
C ILE A 166 1.33 -3.96 -12.48
N LEU A 167 2.19 -4.93 -12.82
CA LEU A 167 3.17 -4.82 -13.90
C LEU A 167 2.54 -4.71 -15.30
N GLU A 168 1.29 -5.12 -15.51
CA GLU A 168 0.55 -4.86 -16.76
C GLU A 168 0.45 -3.34 -17.05
N GLY A 169 0.61 -2.50 -16.04
CA GLY A 169 0.70 -1.05 -16.18
C GLY A 169 -0.59 -0.38 -16.60
N ARG A 170 -1.74 -0.97 -16.27
CA ARG A 170 -3.09 -0.40 -16.53
C ARG A 170 -3.39 0.80 -15.66
N ILE A 171 -2.64 1.00 -14.58
CA ILE A 171 -2.75 2.07 -13.60
C ILE A 171 -1.35 2.57 -13.25
N ASP A 172 -1.24 3.80 -12.78
CA ASP A 172 0.01 4.29 -12.19
C ASP A 172 0.30 3.57 -10.87
N TYR A 173 1.55 3.18 -10.67
CA TYR A 173 1.94 2.38 -9.52
C TYR A 173 3.36 2.61 -9.04
N GLU A 174 3.63 2.14 -7.85
CA GLU A 174 4.96 1.94 -7.28
C GLU A 174 5.00 0.64 -6.48
N PHE A 175 6.16 -0.01 -6.44
CA PHE A 175 6.49 -1.00 -5.43
C PHE A 175 7.35 -0.35 -4.35
N ARG A 176 7.18 -0.82 -3.12
CA ARG A 176 7.97 -0.35 -1.97
C ARG A 176 8.49 -1.54 -1.18
N MET A 177 9.68 -1.40 -0.60
CA MET A 177 10.25 -2.37 0.32
C MET A 177 10.98 -1.65 1.44
N THR A 178 10.60 -1.87 2.68
CA THR A 178 11.36 -1.40 3.85
C THR A 178 12.49 -2.37 4.13
N LEU A 179 13.73 -1.90 4.06
CA LEU A 179 14.89 -2.73 4.29
C LEU A 179 15.34 -2.68 5.76
N VAL A 180 15.15 -3.78 6.46
CA VAL A 180 15.35 -3.89 7.91
C VAL A 180 16.58 -4.72 8.22
N PRO A 181 17.62 -4.18 8.91
CA PRO A 181 18.80 -4.95 9.31
C PRO A 181 18.43 -6.18 10.15
N PHE A 182 19.23 -7.24 10.06
CA PHE A 182 19.04 -8.57 10.65
C PHE A 182 17.88 -9.37 10.06
N LEU A 183 16.80 -8.71 9.61
CA LEU A 183 15.72 -9.35 8.88
C LEU A 183 16.10 -9.49 7.41
N HIS A 184 16.54 -8.39 6.78
CA HIS A 184 16.95 -8.34 5.38
C HIS A 184 18.45 -8.16 5.21
N ARG A 185 18.96 -8.68 4.10
CA ARG A 185 20.29 -8.41 3.56
C ARG A 185 20.17 -7.60 2.28
N GLU A 186 21.24 -6.97 1.82
CA GLU A 186 21.24 -6.22 0.54
C GLU A 186 20.76 -7.06 -0.65
N ARG A 187 21.20 -8.33 -0.70
CA ARG A 187 20.80 -9.27 -1.74
C ARG A 187 19.29 -9.47 -1.83
N ASP A 188 18.57 -9.30 -0.73
CA ASP A 188 17.11 -9.49 -0.70
C ASP A 188 16.43 -8.34 -1.47
N ALA A 189 16.95 -7.10 -1.37
CA ALA A 189 16.49 -5.99 -2.21
C ALA A 189 16.80 -6.20 -3.69
N TYR A 190 17.97 -6.76 -4.01
CA TYR A 190 18.38 -7.06 -5.39
C TYR A 190 17.52 -8.18 -5.99
N GLN A 191 17.27 -9.24 -5.24
CA GLN A 191 16.41 -10.33 -5.67
C GLN A 191 14.96 -9.86 -5.87
N THR A 192 14.43 -9.06 -4.93
CA THR A 192 13.10 -8.45 -5.09
C THR A 192 13.04 -7.61 -6.37
N ALA A 193 14.07 -6.79 -6.66
CA ALA A 193 14.13 -6.00 -7.89
C ALA A 193 14.09 -6.88 -9.16
N LEU A 194 14.76 -8.03 -9.15
CA LEU A 194 14.70 -9.00 -10.26
C LEU A 194 13.30 -9.60 -10.42
N GLU A 195 12.63 -9.91 -9.32
CA GLU A 195 11.29 -10.54 -9.31
C GLU A 195 10.17 -9.62 -9.77
N ILE A 196 10.31 -8.30 -9.51
CA ILE A 196 9.33 -7.30 -9.95
C ILE A 196 9.71 -6.64 -11.28
N LYS A 197 10.75 -7.11 -11.95
CA LYS A 197 11.13 -6.59 -13.27
C LYS A 197 10.04 -6.91 -14.30
N PRO A 198 9.61 -5.96 -15.17
CA PRO A 198 10.17 -4.63 -15.44
C PRO A 198 9.44 -3.47 -14.72
N ALA A 199 9.47 -3.43 -13.41
CA ALA A 199 8.83 -2.35 -12.66
C ALA A 199 9.42 -0.98 -13.01
N ARG A 200 8.52 0.00 -13.24
CA ARG A 200 8.93 1.39 -13.51
C ARG A 200 9.34 2.16 -12.27
N ARG A 201 8.84 1.76 -11.09
CA ARG A 201 9.09 2.43 -9.81
C ARG A 201 9.20 1.39 -8.70
N PHE A 202 10.36 1.36 -8.06
CA PHE A 202 10.60 0.58 -6.86
C PHE A 202 11.40 1.40 -5.85
N PHE A 203 10.82 1.61 -4.68
CA PHE A 203 11.43 2.39 -3.62
C PHE A 203 11.90 1.50 -2.48
N VAL A 204 13.22 1.42 -2.30
CA VAL A 204 13.83 0.81 -1.12
C VAL A 204 13.85 1.86 -0.01
N GLN A 205 12.99 1.65 0.99
CA GLN A 205 12.80 2.53 2.13
C GLN A 205 13.73 2.14 3.27
N GLU A 206 14.22 3.16 3.97
CA GLU A 206 14.98 2.97 5.19
C GLU A 206 14.04 2.60 6.34
N PHE A 207 14.48 1.65 7.16
CA PHE A 207 13.77 1.28 8.38
C PHE A 207 13.95 2.36 9.46
N VAL A 208 12.86 2.70 10.14
CA VAL A 208 12.85 3.62 11.29
C VAL A 208 12.54 2.81 12.55
N PRO A 209 13.44 2.72 13.54
CA PRO A 209 13.28 1.89 14.75
C PRO A 209 12.40 2.60 15.79
N ARG A 210 11.10 2.73 15.51
CA ARG A 210 10.14 3.39 16.39
C ARG A 210 8.74 2.83 16.20
N ASN A 211 8.03 2.59 17.29
CA ASN A 211 6.66 2.08 17.31
C ASN A 211 6.50 0.81 16.46
N THR A 212 7.42 -0.14 16.61
CA THR A 212 7.40 -1.39 15.85
C THR A 212 6.48 -2.43 16.51
N LEU A 213 5.88 -3.30 15.70
CA LEU A 213 5.02 -4.37 16.18
C LEU A 213 5.75 -5.32 17.15
N ASP A 214 7.02 -5.60 16.89
CA ASP A 214 7.92 -6.29 17.78
C ASP A 214 8.94 -5.29 18.34
N GLU A 215 8.82 -4.95 19.62
CA GLU A 215 9.65 -3.96 20.31
C GLU A 215 11.16 -4.23 20.19
N ARG A 216 11.57 -5.48 19.91
CA ARG A 216 12.99 -5.80 19.68
C ARG A 216 13.56 -5.03 18.50
N TYR A 217 12.72 -4.69 17.53
CA TYR A 217 13.14 -3.92 16.34
C TYR A 217 13.37 -2.43 16.64
N GLU A 218 12.85 -1.89 17.73
CA GLU A 218 13.15 -0.51 18.16
C GLU A 218 14.61 -0.31 18.56
N ARG A 219 15.31 -1.41 18.85
CA ARG A 219 16.75 -1.39 19.18
C ARG A 219 17.65 -1.69 17.98
N VAL A 220 17.06 -1.96 16.83
CA VAL A 220 17.79 -2.28 15.60
C VAL A 220 18.34 -1.00 14.98
N ARG A 221 19.67 -0.88 14.86
CA ARG A 221 20.28 0.25 14.17
C ARG A 221 20.03 0.14 12.66
N PRO A 222 19.44 1.18 12.01
CA PRO A 222 19.25 1.20 10.56
C PRO A 222 20.55 1.05 9.77
N PHE A 223 20.45 0.69 8.50
CA PHE A 223 21.60 0.76 7.60
C PHE A 223 22.10 2.19 7.48
N SER A 224 23.42 2.36 7.26
CA SER A 224 23.99 3.70 7.08
C SER A 224 23.41 4.35 5.82
N PRO A 225 23.31 5.70 5.77
CA PRO A 225 22.87 6.42 4.57
C PRO A 225 23.66 6.07 3.32
N GLU A 226 24.98 5.87 3.46
CA GLU A 226 25.86 5.44 2.37
C GLU A 226 25.46 4.05 1.86
N LYS A 227 25.27 3.09 2.76
CA LYS A 227 24.85 1.74 2.41
C LYS A 227 23.49 1.75 1.71
N MET A 228 22.53 2.52 2.21
CA MET A 228 21.22 2.66 1.59
C MET A 228 21.31 3.27 0.20
N ARG A 229 22.18 4.25 -0.01
CA ARG A 229 22.43 4.85 -1.33
C ARG A 229 22.96 3.81 -2.31
N ASN A 230 24.01 3.07 -1.94
CA ASN A 230 24.61 2.03 -2.78
C ASN A 230 23.58 0.94 -3.16
N ILE A 231 22.71 0.53 -2.20
CA ILE A 231 21.65 -0.44 -2.47
C ILE A 231 20.65 0.13 -3.48
N ARG A 232 20.20 1.38 -3.31
CA ARG A 232 19.26 2.03 -4.23
C ARG A 232 19.83 2.19 -5.64
N GLU A 233 21.08 2.56 -5.78
CA GLU A 233 21.79 2.65 -7.07
C GLU A 233 21.86 1.29 -7.76
N ARG A 234 22.20 0.24 -7.01
CA ARG A 234 22.24 -1.12 -7.57
C ARG A 234 20.85 -1.61 -7.98
N VAL A 235 19.82 -1.37 -7.18
CA VAL A 235 18.43 -1.68 -7.51
C VAL A 235 17.98 -0.95 -8.78
N ALA A 236 18.28 0.35 -8.91
CA ALA A 236 17.99 1.12 -10.12
C ALA A 236 18.67 0.51 -11.35
N SER A 237 19.95 0.17 -11.26
CA SER A 237 20.69 -0.50 -12.35
C SER A 237 20.07 -1.84 -12.76
N ILE A 238 19.53 -2.61 -11.82
CA ILE A 238 18.82 -3.87 -12.11
C ILE A 238 17.54 -3.60 -12.91
N LEU A 239 16.77 -2.58 -12.56
CA LEU A 239 15.52 -2.24 -13.23
C LEU A 239 15.76 -1.62 -14.61
N ASP A 240 16.74 -0.72 -14.75
CA ASP A 240 17.07 -0.01 -16.01
C ASP A 240 17.55 -0.98 -17.11
N ASN A 241 18.20 -2.08 -16.72
CA ASN A 241 18.61 -3.14 -17.64
C ASN A 241 17.46 -4.08 -18.03
N ALA A 242 16.19 -3.70 -17.79
CA ALA A 242 15.03 -4.46 -18.24
C ALA A 242 14.86 -4.31 -19.77
N PRO A 243 14.58 -5.40 -20.52
CA PRO A 243 14.16 -5.28 -21.90
C PRO A 243 12.85 -4.47 -21.95
N VAL A 244 12.83 -3.41 -22.75
CA VAL A 244 11.62 -2.60 -22.96
C VAL A 244 10.57 -3.51 -23.59
N ARG A 245 9.54 -3.93 -22.86
CA ARG A 245 8.36 -4.57 -23.45
C ARG A 245 7.68 -3.53 -24.34
N ARG A 246 7.85 -3.66 -25.65
CA ARG A 246 7.08 -2.88 -26.62
C ARG A 246 5.61 -3.17 -26.37
N ARG A 247 4.82 -2.13 -26.14
CA ARG A 247 3.35 -2.24 -26.14
C ARG A 247 2.96 -2.73 -27.54
N ILE A 248 2.46 -3.96 -27.62
CA ILE A 248 1.73 -4.40 -28.80
C ILE A 248 0.35 -3.75 -28.63
N HIS A 249 0.13 -2.65 -29.36
CA HIS A 249 -1.20 -2.12 -29.58
C HIS A 249 -1.83 -2.98 -30.67
N GLU A 250 -2.74 -3.85 -30.29
CA GLU A 250 -3.82 -4.35 -31.13
C GLU A 250 -5.14 -3.78 -30.64
#